data_777197c4e1d590e991baebd175fd6d0f
#
_entry.id   777197c4e1d590e991baebd175fd6d0f
#
_cell.length_a   1.000
_cell.length_b   1.000
_cell.length_c   1.000
_cell.angle_alpha   90.00
_cell.angle_beta   90.00
_cell.angle_gamma   90.00
#
_symmetry.space_group_name_H-M   'P 1'
#
loop_
_entity.id
_entity.type
_entity.pdbx_description
1 polymer ?
#
loop_
_entity_poly.entity_id
_entity_poly.type
_entity_poly.pdbx_seq_one_letter_code
_entity_poly.pdbx_strand_id
1 'polypeptide(L)'
;MNFLRNIYNWTLKKAEHKNAKWYLSLISFAESSFFPIPPDILLIPMALASKARALFYALICTIFSVLGGILGYAIGYFFYNSVGIYIVEFYHLENSFSVFENYYKEFGILIVLGAGITPFPYKFITIASGVFGLNIFLFIIVSIIGRGLRFYLIAILLYFFGEKIKLFIDKYFNILTIVFFILLVGSVFIIRFI
;
A
#
# COMPACT_ATOMS: atom_id res chain seq x y z
N MET A 1 13.62 15.86 13.05
CA MET A 1 13.81 15.83 11.58
C MET A 1 15.03 15.02 11.12
N ASN A 2 16.10 14.96 11.90
CA ASN A 2 17.30 14.16 11.59
C ASN A 2 17.04 12.64 11.51
N PHE A 3 16.06 12.11 12.24
CA PHE A 3 15.76 10.68 12.28
C PHE A 3 15.26 10.15 10.91
N LEU A 4 14.29 10.81 10.29
CA LEU A 4 13.76 10.44 8.96
C LEU A 4 14.82 10.57 7.86
N ARG A 5 15.65 11.60 7.93
CA ARG A 5 16.77 11.79 7.00
C ARG A 5 17.85 10.71 7.19
N ASN A 6 18.09 10.27 8.40
CA ASN A 6 19.00 9.15 8.69
C ASN A 6 18.46 7.83 8.16
N ILE A 7 17.14 7.59 8.30
CA ILE A 7 16.46 6.41 7.68
C ILE A 7 16.61 6.48 6.16
N TYR A 8 16.32 7.60 5.53
CA TYR A 8 16.48 7.78 4.09
C TYR A 8 17.90 7.48 3.62
N ASN A 9 18.92 8.09 4.25
CA ASN A 9 20.32 7.87 3.93
C ASN A 9 20.78 6.40 4.20
N TRP A 10 20.26 5.80 5.29
CA TRP A 10 20.52 4.38 5.58
C TRP A 10 19.91 3.49 4.50
N THR A 11 18.68 3.82 4.04
CA THR A 11 17.98 3.10 2.99
C THR A 11 18.70 3.19 1.65
N LEU A 12 19.23 4.37 1.28
CA LEU A 12 20.07 4.56 0.10
C LEU A 12 21.31 3.65 0.13
N LYS A 13 22.02 3.59 1.27
CA LYS A 13 23.17 2.70 1.44
C LYS A 13 22.79 1.21 1.36
N LYS A 14 21.62 0.84 1.87
CA LYS A 14 21.12 -0.55 1.83
C LYS A 14 20.54 -0.92 0.47
N ALA A 15 20.06 0.04 -0.32
CA ALA A 15 19.53 -0.18 -1.66
C ALA A 15 20.58 -0.76 -2.63
N GLU A 16 21.86 -0.50 -2.40
CA GLU A 16 22.98 -1.05 -3.17
C GLU A 16 23.38 -2.47 -2.74
N HIS A 17 22.84 -2.95 -1.61
CA HIS A 17 23.23 -4.26 -1.08
C HIS A 17 22.61 -5.41 -1.89
N LYS A 18 23.35 -6.52 -2.03
CA LYS A 18 22.92 -7.74 -2.77
C LYS A 18 21.54 -8.25 -2.35
N ASN A 19 21.16 -8.04 -1.09
CA ASN A 19 19.91 -8.53 -0.49
C ASN A 19 18.77 -7.49 -0.49
N ALA A 20 18.97 -6.29 -1.04
CA ALA A 20 17.96 -5.23 -1.05
C ALA A 20 16.61 -5.67 -1.65
N LYS A 21 16.63 -6.52 -2.68
CA LYS A 21 15.43 -7.10 -3.29
C LYS A 21 14.58 -7.90 -2.30
N TRP A 22 15.19 -8.64 -1.38
CA TRP A 22 14.47 -9.43 -0.39
C TRP A 22 13.81 -8.56 0.68
N TYR A 23 14.47 -7.47 1.11
CA TYR A 23 13.88 -6.49 2.01
C TYR A 23 12.69 -5.77 1.33
N LEU A 24 12.84 -5.41 0.05
CA LEU A 24 11.75 -4.83 -0.73
C LEU A 24 10.56 -5.79 -0.83
N SER A 25 10.81 -7.07 -1.12
CA SER A 25 9.79 -8.12 -1.18
C SER A 25 9.04 -8.25 0.14
N LEU A 26 9.78 -8.37 1.25
CA LEU A 26 9.21 -8.55 2.58
C LEU A 26 8.36 -7.35 3.01
N ILE A 27 8.85 -6.13 2.78
CA ILE A 27 8.13 -4.90 3.13
C ILE A 27 6.87 -4.77 2.26
N SER A 28 6.95 -5.04 0.95
CA SER A 28 5.80 -4.99 0.06
C SER A 28 4.71 -6.00 0.45
N PHE A 29 5.11 -7.19 0.86
CA PHE A 29 4.21 -8.22 1.37
C PHE A 29 3.56 -7.80 2.70
N ALA A 30 4.37 -7.37 3.66
CA ALA A 30 3.92 -7.03 5.00
C ALA A 30 3.00 -5.78 5.01
N GLU A 31 3.32 -4.75 4.20
CA GLU A 31 2.50 -3.53 4.08
C GLU A 31 1.07 -3.84 3.62
N SER A 32 0.93 -4.72 2.65
CA SER A 32 -0.38 -5.06 2.10
C SER A 32 -1.18 -6.03 2.98
N SER A 33 -0.56 -6.58 4.04
CA SER A 33 -1.19 -7.51 4.99
C SER A 33 -1.55 -6.81 6.30
N PHE A 34 -0.53 -6.33 7.05
CA PHE A 34 -0.70 -5.83 8.43
C PHE A 34 0.28 -4.72 8.83
N PHE A 35 1.38 -4.50 8.08
CA PHE A 35 2.47 -3.62 8.50
C PHE A 35 2.30 -2.19 7.93
N PRO A 36 2.66 -1.11 8.66
CA PRO A 36 2.36 0.25 8.24
C PRO A 36 3.42 0.93 7.37
N ILE A 37 4.55 0.28 7.05
CA ILE A 37 5.64 0.91 6.30
C ILE A 37 5.43 0.71 4.79
N PRO A 38 5.27 1.79 3.99
CA PRO A 38 5.09 1.69 2.55
C PRO A 38 6.37 1.21 1.85
N PRO A 39 6.28 0.33 0.84
CA PRO A 39 7.43 -0.16 0.10
C PRO A 39 8.13 0.94 -0.71
N ASP A 40 7.46 2.06 -0.96
CA ASP A 40 8.00 3.22 -1.68
C ASP A 40 9.30 3.75 -1.03
N ILE A 41 9.43 3.59 0.31
CA ILE A 41 10.65 3.98 1.07
C ILE A 41 11.90 3.23 0.59
N LEU A 42 11.75 1.98 0.12
CA LEU A 42 12.83 1.21 -0.47
C LEU A 42 12.84 1.28 -2.00
N LEU A 43 11.65 1.24 -2.63
CA LEU A 43 11.53 1.26 -4.09
C LEU A 43 12.19 2.51 -4.70
N ILE A 44 11.92 3.69 -4.14
CA ILE A 44 12.44 4.96 -4.68
C ILE A 44 13.98 5.00 -4.64
N PRO A 45 14.67 4.80 -3.49
CA PRO A 45 16.12 4.80 -3.45
C PRO A 45 16.75 3.69 -4.30
N MET A 46 16.15 2.50 -4.35
CA MET A 46 16.67 1.39 -5.17
C MET A 46 16.56 1.70 -6.67
N ALA A 47 15.45 2.30 -7.11
CA ALA A 47 15.27 2.71 -8.50
C ALA A 47 16.23 3.86 -8.89
N LEU A 48 16.49 4.79 -7.96
CA LEU A 48 17.47 5.87 -8.15
C LEU A 48 18.90 5.35 -8.22
N ALA A 49 19.25 4.37 -7.37
CA ALA A 49 20.57 3.74 -7.36
C ALA A 49 20.84 2.90 -8.62
N SER A 50 19.81 2.30 -9.20
CA SER A 50 19.93 1.46 -10.40
C SER A 50 18.72 1.65 -11.32
N LYS A 51 18.77 2.69 -12.16
CA LYS A 51 17.72 3.03 -13.13
C LYS A 51 17.34 1.84 -14.03
N ALA A 52 18.33 1.10 -14.51
CA ALA A 52 18.12 -0.07 -15.37
C ALA A 52 17.27 -1.18 -14.71
N ARG A 53 17.25 -1.23 -13.37
CA ARG A 53 16.47 -2.21 -12.60
C ARG A 53 15.19 -1.65 -12.02
N ALA A 54 14.84 -0.39 -12.26
CA ALA A 54 13.66 0.24 -11.68
C ALA A 54 12.36 -0.53 -11.96
N LEU A 55 12.15 -0.95 -13.22
CA LEU A 55 10.99 -1.75 -13.61
C LEU A 55 10.96 -3.14 -12.96
N PHE A 56 12.12 -3.76 -12.77
CA PHE A 56 12.24 -5.02 -12.05
C PHE A 56 11.87 -4.88 -10.57
N TYR A 57 12.25 -3.78 -9.92
CA TYR A 57 11.84 -3.50 -8.55
C TYR A 57 10.33 -3.23 -8.44
N ALA A 58 9.73 -2.56 -9.42
CA ALA A 58 8.28 -2.40 -9.50
C ALA A 58 7.56 -3.74 -9.64
N LEU A 59 8.08 -4.66 -10.44
CA LEU A 59 7.55 -6.03 -10.54
C LEU A 59 7.59 -6.76 -9.20
N ILE A 60 8.72 -6.70 -8.49
CA ILE A 60 8.85 -7.28 -7.14
C ILE A 60 7.80 -6.69 -6.20
N CYS A 61 7.67 -5.35 -6.15
CA CYS A 61 6.67 -4.69 -5.31
C CYS A 61 5.26 -5.16 -5.65
N THR A 62 4.93 -5.26 -6.94
CA THR A 62 3.60 -5.70 -7.39
C THR A 62 3.30 -7.13 -6.95
N ILE A 63 4.19 -8.08 -7.24
CA ILE A 63 3.99 -9.50 -6.90
C ILE A 63 3.84 -9.66 -5.38
N PHE A 64 4.76 -9.14 -4.60
CA PHE A 64 4.75 -9.32 -3.15
C PHE A 64 3.63 -8.52 -2.46
N SER A 65 3.24 -7.37 -3.00
CA SER A 65 2.08 -6.62 -2.53
C SER A 65 0.76 -7.39 -2.76
N VAL A 66 0.61 -8.03 -3.92
CA VAL A 66 -0.57 -8.87 -4.20
C VAL A 66 -0.60 -10.11 -3.30
N LEU A 67 0.54 -10.79 -3.12
CA LEU A 67 0.65 -11.92 -2.18
C LEU A 67 0.31 -11.49 -0.74
N GLY A 68 0.80 -10.34 -0.30
CA GLY A 68 0.44 -9.75 0.99
C GLY A 68 -1.04 -9.39 1.07
N GLY A 69 -1.61 -8.89 -0.02
CA GLY A 69 -3.04 -8.60 -0.14
C GLY A 69 -3.90 -9.85 0.00
N ILE A 70 -3.48 -10.98 -0.58
CA ILE A 70 -4.16 -12.28 -0.41
C ILE A 70 -4.13 -12.72 1.07
N LEU A 71 -3.00 -12.52 1.76
CA LEU A 71 -2.94 -12.78 3.21
C LEU A 71 -3.86 -11.84 3.98
N GLY A 72 -3.89 -10.53 3.67
CA GLY A 72 -4.81 -9.57 4.27
C GLY A 72 -6.28 -9.95 4.06
N TYR A 73 -6.62 -10.38 2.84
CA TYR A 73 -7.94 -10.93 2.51
C TYR A 73 -8.26 -12.15 3.38
N ALA A 74 -7.35 -13.10 3.48
CA ALA A 74 -7.55 -14.30 4.31
C ALA A 74 -7.75 -13.94 5.79
N ILE A 75 -6.97 -13.00 6.32
CA ILE A 75 -7.15 -12.47 7.69
C ILE A 75 -8.57 -11.93 7.86
N GLY A 76 -9.05 -11.07 6.94
CA GLY A 76 -10.39 -10.52 7.00
C GLY A 76 -11.49 -11.60 6.94
N TYR A 77 -11.37 -12.52 6.01
CA TYR A 77 -12.33 -13.61 5.81
C TYR A 77 -12.43 -14.54 7.02
N PHE A 78 -11.30 -15.05 7.52
CA PHE A 78 -11.29 -15.96 8.66
C PHE A 78 -11.62 -15.26 9.98
N PHE A 79 -11.11 -14.04 10.19
CA PHE A 79 -11.41 -13.26 11.40
C PHE A 79 -12.90 -12.94 11.49
N TYR A 80 -13.53 -12.49 10.40
CA TYR A 80 -14.94 -12.16 10.40
C TYR A 80 -15.79 -13.39 10.72
N ASN A 81 -15.54 -14.51 10.06
CA ASN A 81 -16.30 -15.75 10.27
C ASN A 81 -16.10 -16.40 11.65
N SER A 82 -15.00 -16.10 12.34
CA SER A 82 -14.70 -16.69 13.66
C SER A 82 -15.06 -15.78 14.82
N VAL A 83 -14.81 -14.48 14.73
CA VAL A 83 -14.97 -13.51 15.83
C VAL A 83 -15.79 -12.29 15.41
N GLY A 84 -15.65 -11.83 14.16
CA GLY A 84 -16.27 -10.60 13.69
C GLY A 84 -17.80 -10.61 13.78
N ILE A 85 -18.43 -11.74 13.47
CA ILE A 85 -19.90 -11.90 13.57
C ILE A 85 -20.37 -11.60 15.00
N TYR A 86 -19.73 -12.19 16.01
CA TYR A 86 -20.09 -11.97 17.42
C TYR A 86 -19.87 -10.53 17.86
N ILE A 87 -18.86 -9.84 17.30
CA ILE A 87 -18.63 -8.41 17.59
C ILE A 87 -19.76 -7.57 16.99
N VAL A 88 -20.15 -7.82 15.74
CA VAL A 88 -21.25 -7.12 15.07
C VAL A 88 -22.57 -7.28 15.84
N GLU A 89 -22.89 -8.49 16.25
CA GLU A 89 -24.08 -8.82 17.04
C GLU A 89 -24.03 -8.17 18.43
N PHE A 90 -22.90 -8.26 19.15
CA PHE A 90 -22.75 -7.71 20.50
C PHE A 90 -22.94 -6.20 20.57
N TYR A 91 -22.44 -5.48 19.55
CA TYR A 91 -22.56 -4.03 19.45
C TYR A 91 -23.79 -3.54 18.67
N HIS A 92 -24.67 -4.46 18.24
CA HIS A 92 -25.86 -4.15 17.44
C HIS A 92 -25.55 -3.32 16.18
N LEU A 93 -24.49 -3.71 15.45
CA LEU A 93 -23.99 -3.03 14.26
C LEU A 93 -24.50 -3.64 12.96
N GLU A 94 -25.47 -4.57 12.98
CA GLU A 94 -25.93 -5.34 11.82
C GLU A 94 -26.42 -4.42 10.68
N ASN A 95 -27.17 -3.36 11.03
CA ASN A 95 -27.64 -2.40 10.04
C ASN A 95 -26.50 -1.63 9.37
N SER A 96 -25.54 -1.15 10.14
CA SER A 96 -24.37 -0.45 9.60
C SER A 96 -23.50 -1.39 8.77
N PHE A 97 -23.31 -2.62 9.25
CA PHE A 97 -22.53 -3.64 8.54
C PHE A 97 -23.18 -3.99 7.20
N SER A 98 -24.51 -4.20 7.16
CA SER A 98 -25.24 -4.52 5.93
C SER A 98 -25.18 -3.40 4.89
N VAL A 99 -25.18 -2.13 5.33
CA VAL A 99 -25.00 -0.98 4.44
C VAL A 99 -23.60 -1.03 3.79
N PHE A 100 -22.53 -1.20 4.59
CA PHE A 100 -21.17 -1.32 4.06
C PHE A 100 -20.99 -2.55 3.16
N GLU A 101 -21.60 -3.69 3.50
CA GLU A 101 -21.58 -4.89 2.69
C GLU A 101 -22.21 -4.64 1.31
N ASN A 102 -23.35 -3.96 1.25
CA ASN A 102 -24.00 -3.63 -0.01
C ASN A 102 -23.15 -2.68 -0.86
N TYR A 103 -22.57 -1.63 -0.27
CA TYR A 103 -21.61 -0.77 -0.97
C TYR A 103 -20.41 -1.55 -1.48
N TYR A 104 -19.91 -2.48 -0.69
CA TYR A 104 -18.75 -3.28 -1.11
C TYR A 104 -19.10 -4.30 -2.20
N LYS A 105 -20.31 -4.85 -2.21
CA LYS A 105 -20.82 -5.70 -3.31
C LYS A 105 -20.96 -4.93 -4.61
N GLU A 106 -21.39 -3.67 -4.54
CA GLU A 106 -21.60 -2.83 -5.73
C GLU A 106 -20.29 -2.21 -6.24
N PHE A 107 -19.47 -1.65 -5.34
CA PHE A 107 -18.29 -0.85 -5.71
C PHE A 107 -16.95 -1.50 -5.30
N GLY A 108 -16.93 -2.69 -4.74
CA GLY A 108 -15.73 -3.31 -4.16
C GLY A 108 -14.55 -3.38 -5.14
N ILE A 109 -14.80 -3.66 -6.42
CA ILE A 109 -13.77 -3.67 -7.48
C ILE A 109 -13.14 -2.29 -7.63
N LEU A 110 -13.95 -1.23 -7.68
CA LEU A 110 -13.49 0.16 -7.82
C LEU A 110 -12.75 0.62 -6.55
N ILE A 111 -13.21 0.19 -5.37
CA ILE A 111 -12.57 0.48 -4.09
C ILE A 111 -11.17 -0.15 -4.06
N VAL A 112 -11.03 -1.43 -4.44
CA VAL A 112 -9.73 -2.13 -4.49
C VAL A 112 -8.81 -1.46 -5.51
N LEU A 113 -9.31 -1.13 -6.71
CA LEU A 113 -8.55 -0.48 -7.75
C LEU A 113 -8.06 0.91 -7.29
N GLY A 114 -8.97 1.74 -6.79
CA GLY A 114 -8.67 3.08 -6.31
C GLY A 114 -7.64 3.07 -5.17
N ALA A 115 -7.81 2.20 -4.18
CA ALA A 115 -6.85 2.04 -3.09
C ALA A 115 -5.50 1.50 -3.57
N GLY A 116 -5.49 0.64 -4.59
CA GLY A 116 -4.27 0.10 -5.19
C GLY A 116 -3.41 1.17 -5.85
N ILE A 117 -4.03 2.15 -6.51
CA ILE A 117 -3.34 3.23 -7.23
C ILE A 117 -2.96 4.38 -6.29
N THR A 118 -3.83 4.72 -5.33
CA THR A 118 -3.64 5.85 -4.43
C THR A 118 -2.66 5.54 -3.28
N PRO A 119 -2.16 6.55 -2.55
CA PRO A 119 -1.34 6.35 -1.36
C PRO A 119 -2.15 5.90 -0.13
N PHE A 120 -3.40 5.48 -0.31
CA PHE A 120 -4.23 4.95 0.77
C PHE A 120 -3.63 3.65 1.33
N PRO A 121 -3.65 3.42 2.66
CA PRO A 121 -3.11 2.19 3.25
C PRO A 121 -3.87 0.95 2.76
N TYR A 122 -3.26 0.23 1.83
CA TYR A 122 -3.90 -0.86 1.08
C TYR A 122 -4.39 -2.01 1.95
N LYS A 123 -3.72 -2.27 3.07
CA LYS A 123 -4.09 -3.32 4.04
C LYS A 123 -5.53 -3.23 4.55
N PHE A 124 -6.08 -2.03 4.73
CA PHE A 124 -7.47 -1.88 5.17
C PHE A 124 -8.45 -2.41 4.14
N ILE A 125 -8.13 -2.18 2.86
CA ILE A 125 -8.97 -2.64 1.75
C ILE A 125 -8.81 -4.15 1.53
N THR A 126 -7.61 -4.71 1.70
CA THR A 126 -7.38 -6.15 1.58
C THR A 126 -8.16 -6.92 2.66
N ILE A 127 -8.10 -6.45 3.91
CA ILE A 127 -8.85 -7.06 5.02
C ILE A 127 -10.36 -6.88 4.81
N ALA A 128 -10.82 -5.68 4.46
CA ALA A 128 -12.23 -5.41 4.18
C ALA A 128 -12.77 -6.28 3.02
N SER A 129 -11.97 -6.50 1.98
CA SER A 129 -12.34 -7.39 0.88
C SER A 129 -12.62 -8.82 1.34
N GLY A 130 -11.85 -9.30 2.32
CA GLY A 130 -12.08 -10.59 2.95
C GLY A 130 -13.33 -10.61 3.84
N VAL A 131 -13.52 -9.57 4.67
CA VAL A 131 -14.68 -9.41 5.57
C VAL A 131 -15.99 -9.41 4.76
N PHE A 132 -16.04 -8.66 3.68
CA PHE A 132 -17.25 -8.52 2.84
C PHE A 132 -17.34 -9.60 1.72
N GLY A 133 -16.43 -10.56 1.70
CA GLY A 133 -16.51 -11.71 0.78
C GLY A 133 -16.41 -11.36 -0.70
N LEU A 134 -15.61 -10.33 -1.06
CA LEU A 134 -15.37 -10.01 -2.47
C LEU A 134 -14.78 -11.25 -3.18
N ASN A 135 -15.18 -11.49 -4.42
CA ASN A 135 -14.64 -12.62 -5.18
C ASN A 135 -13.10 -12.55 -5.24
N ILE A 136 -12.43 -13.59 -4.73
CA ILE A 136 -10.96 -13.62 -4.58
C ILE A 136 -10.23 -13.49 -5.92
N PHE A 137 -10.76 -14.05 -7.01
CA PHE A 137 -10.13 -13.96 -8.33
C PHE A 137 -10.21 -12.53 -8.86
N LEU A 138 -11.36 -11.86 -8.71
CA LEU A 138 -11.52 -10.45 -9.08
C LEU A 138 -10.63 -9.56 -8.22
N PHE A 139 -10.57 -9.83 -6.89
CA PHE A 139 -9.66 -9.12 -5.99
C PHE A 139 -8.20 -9.22 -6.45
N ILE A 140 -7.71 -10.42 -6.80
CA ILE A 140 -6.33 -10.63 -7.27
C ILE A 140 -6.07 -9.86 -8.57
N ILE A 141 -6.96 -9.98 -9.56
CA ILE A 141 -6.78 -9.32 -10.87
C ILE A 141 -6.73 -7.81 -10.69
N VAL A 142 -7.68 -7.23 -9.95
CA VAL A 142 -7.76 -5.78 -9.73
C VAL A 142 -6.60 -5.29 -8.88
N SER A 143 -6.14 -6.10 -7.92
CA SER A 143 -4.94 -5.82 -7.12
C SER A 143 -3.67 -5.77 -8.00
N ILE A 144 -3.51 -6.72 -8.92
CA ILE A 144 -2.39 -6.72 -9.87
C ILE A 144 -2.41 -5.43 -10.71
N ILE A 145 -3.58 -5.05 -11.23
CA ILE A 145 -3.73 -3.83 -12.04
C ILE A 145 -3.44 -2.59 -11.19
N GLY A 146 -4.09 -2.42 -10.06
CA GLY A 146 -3.98 -1.22 -9.22
C GLY A 146 -2.57 -1.02 -8.66
N ARG A 147 -2.01 -2.05 -8.02
CA ARG A 147 -0.64 -2.01 -7.47
C ARG A 147 0.40 -1.97 -8.57
N GLY A 148 0.18 -2.70 -9.67
CA GLY A 148 1.03 -2.63 -10.85
C GLY A 148 1.11 -1.21 -11.40
N LEU A 149 -0.03 -0.60 -11.73
CA LEU A 149 -0.08 0.77 -12.23
C LEU A 149 0.69 1.72 -11.30
N ARG A 150 0.46 1.65 -9.99
CA ARG A 150 1.16 2.50 -9.01
C ARG A 150 2.67 2.33 -9.06
N PHE A 151 3.16 1.11 -8.89
CA PHE A 151 4.62 0.87 -8.79
C PHE A 151 5.34 1.09 -10.11
N TYR A 152 4.72 0.69 -11.23
CA TYR A 152 5.30 0.94 -12.54
C TYR A 152 5.30 2.44 -12.89
N LEU A 153 4.25 3.19 -12.51
CA LEU A 153 4.23 4.63 -12.70
C LEU A 153 5.39 5.30 -11.94
N ILE A 154 5.58 4.93 -10.66
CA ILE A 154 6.71 5.43 -9.86
C ILE A 154 8.05 5.06 -10.51
N ALA A 155 8.23 3.79 -10.91
CA ALA A 155 9.47 3.32 -11.51
C ALA A 155 9.78 3.99 -12.85
N ILE A 156 8.78 4.20 -13.70
CA ILE A 156 8.91 4.90 -14.99
C ILE A 156 9.30 6.36 -14.77
N LEU A 157 8.63 7.05 -13.84
CA LEU A 157 8.98 8.43 -13.50
C LEU A 157 10.43 8.54 -12.99
N LEU A 158 10.86 7.59 -12.15
CA LEU A 158 12.24 7.56 -11.65
C LEU A 158 13.24 7.15 -12.73
N TYR A 159 12.87 6.30 -13.64
CA TYR A 159 13.72 5.93 -14.78
C TYR A 159 14.06 7.13 -15.66
N PHE A 160 13.04 7.94 -16.02
CA PHE A 160 13.24 9.10 -16.90
C PHE A 160 13.75 10.34 -16.15
N PHE A 161 13.24 10.60 -14.95
CA PHE A 161 13.46 11.87 -14.23
C PHE A 161 14.25 11.69 -12.92
N GLY A 162 14.80 10.51 -12.65
CA GLY A 162 15.37 10.15 -11.35
C GLY A 162 16.35 11.16 -10.77
N GLU A 163 17.26 11.76 -11.58
CA GLU A 163 18.20 12.77 -11.09
C GLU A 163 17.51 14.05 -10.65
N LYS A 164 16.56 14.53 -11.46
CA LYS A 164 15.79 15.74 -11.12
C LYS A 164 14.93 15.51 -9.89
N ILE A 165 14.31 14.31 -9.79
CA ILE A 165 13.49 13.92 -8.64
C ILE A 165 14.36 13.80 -7.39
N LYS A 166 15.55 13.20 -7.47
CA LYS A 166 16.49 13.12 -6.36
C LYS A 166 16.86 14.50 -5.83
N LEU A 167 17.27 15.41 -6.71
CA LEU A 167 17.61 16.79 -6.35
C LEU A 167 16.40 17.53 -5.72
N PHE A 168 15.21 17.29 -6.25
CA PHE A 168 13.98 17.88 -5.71
C PHE A 168 13.67 17.32 -4.30
N ILE A 169 13.75 15.99 -4.11
CA ILE A 169 13.55 15.36 -2.80
C ILE A 169 14.58 15.89 -1.79
N ASP A 170 15.88 15.91 -2.14
CA ASP A 170 16.93 16.37 -1.26
C ASP A 170 16.75 17.83 -0.85
N LYS A 171 16.30 18.69 -1.80
CA LYS A 171 16.04 20.11 -1.54
C LYS A 171 14.80 20.35 -0.68
N TYR A 172 13.71 19.61 -0.94
CA TYR A 172 12.40 19.86 -0.32
C TYR A 172 11.99 18.77 0.67
N PHE A 173 12.91 17.92 1.12
CA PHE A 173 12.63 16.76 1.97
C PHE A 173 11.75 17.10 3.19
N ASN A 174 12.04 18.20 3.86
CA ASN A 174 11.32 18.64 5.05
C ASN A 174 9.87 19.02 4.74
N ILE A 175 9.66 19.77 3.63
CA ILE A 175 8.33 20.20 3.18
C ILE A 175 7.52 18.99 2.75
N LEU A 176 8.10 18.10 1.95
CA LEU A 176 7.45 16.86 1.49
C LEU A 176 7.02 15.97 2.67
N THR A 177 7.85 15.87 3.70
CA THR A 177 7.52 15.14 4.93
C THR A 177 6.32 15.76 5.64
N ILE A 178 6.29 17.08 5.82
CA ILE A 178 5.19 17.80 6.47
C ILE A 178 3.89 17.64 5.66
N VAL A 179 3.95 17.84 4.34
CA VAL A 179 2.79 17.66 3.45
C VAL A 179 2.27 16.24 3.50
N PHE A 180 3.14 15.24 3.51
CA PHE A 180 2.75 13.82 3.64
C PHE A 180 1.98 13.57 4.94
N PHE A 181 2.47 14.09 6.08
CA PHE A 181 1.78 13.93 7.36
C PHE A 181 0.44 14.69 7.41
N ILE A 182 0.37 15.89 6.83
CA ILE A 182 -0.89 16.65 6.73
C ILE A 182 -1.92 15.88 5.91
N LEU A 183 -1.51 15.33 4.74
CA LEU A 183 -2.40 14.53 3.90
C LEU A 183 -2.85 13.24 4.59
N LEU A 184 -1.95 12.58 5.33
CA LEU A 184 -2.26 11.38 6.06
C LEU A 184 -3.25 11.62 7.19
N VAL A 185 -3.04 12.67 7.99
CA VAL A 185 -3.97 13.07 9.06
C VAL A 185 -5.27 13.59 8.45
N GLY A 186 -5.21 14.41 7.40
CA GLY A 186 -6.38 14.93 6.70
C GLY A 186 -7.27 13.83 6.12
N SER A 187 -6.68 12.77 5.54
CA SER A 187 -7.44 11.63 5.02
C SER A 187 -8.23 10.89 6.10
N VAL A 188 -7.67 10.77 7.31
CA VAL A 188 -8.36 10.17 8.47
C VAL A 188 -9.53 11.04 8.94
N PHE A 189 -9.36 12.38 8.92
CA PHE A 189 -10.43 13.30 9.27
C PHE A 189 -11.58 13.29 8.25
N ILE A 190 -11.28 13.23 6.96
CA ILE A 190 -12.31 13.19 5.89
C ILE A 190 -13.19 11.95 6.04
N ILE A 191 -12.62 10.80 6.37
CA ILE A 191 -13.38 9.54 6.59
C ILE A 191 -14.36 9.66 7.76
N ARG A 192 -14.09 10.54 8.73
CA ARG A 192 -14.98 10.76 9.89
C ARG A 192 -16.20 11.65 9.57
N PHE A 193 -16.16 12.38 8.45
CA PHE A 193 -17.23 13.31 8.05
C PHE A 193 -18.08 12.80 6.87
N ILE A 194 -17.71 11.65 6.28
CA ILE A 194 -18.50 10.90 5.30
C ILE A 194 -19.19 9.73 5.99
#